data_2ec48e4ad72ca89bd6aedece6eb3e6c3
#
_entry.id   2ec48e4ad72ca89bd6aedece6eb3e6c3
#
_cell.length_a   1.000
_cell.length_b   1.000
_cell.length_c   1.000
_cell.angle_alpha   90.00
_cell.angle_beta   90.00
_cell.angle_gamma   90.00
#
_symmetry.space_group_name_H-M   'P 1'
#
loop_
_entity.id
_entity.type
_entity.pdbx_description
1 polymer ?
#
loop_
_entity_poly.entity_id
_entity_poly.type
_entity_poly.pdbx_seq_one_letter_code
_entity_poly.pdbx_strand_id
1 'polypeptide(L)'
;KQLAFPEDVVDLQKKISHVQLPNYVISSPALLKRWTTDVVLQDCQMVYSSGGKLDAGVRPLLNRPITEVFGSSETGGIAHRQADDALWTPFANVEINCAEQQELAVKTNHAFSADWILTGDKVQVADVQNPKSPFQLLGRLDRIVKLEEKRLSLDAIEAKLAELAEIQQCHVLIHEKEQRQILAVVAVLTEDARVLLIEKGKAAFTAQLKKQLQLKLESIAIPRQWRFLTQMPQ
;
A
#
# COMPACT_ATOMS: atom_id res chain seq x y z
N LYS A 1 22.36 1.42 -22.13
CA LYS A 1 21.09 1.09 -21.42
C LYS A 1 19.95 1.62 -22.27
N GLN A 2 18.98 0.79 -22.61
CA GLN A 2 17.79 1.19 -23.36
C GLN A 2 16.60 1.18 -22.41
N LEU A 3 15.80 2.26 -22.41
CA LEU A 3 14.55 2.34 -21.68
C LEU A 3 13.40 2.06 -22.65
N ALA A 4 12.44 1.25 -22.23
CA ALA A 4 11.21 0.99 -22.95
C ALA A 4 10.02 1.26 -22.02
N PHE A 5 9.01 1.95 -22.54
CA PHE A 5 7.77 2.28 -21.83
C PHE A 5 6.63 1.49 -22.47
N PRO A 6 6.25 0.33 -21.90
CA PRO A 6 5.13 -0.44 -22.42
C PRO A 6 3.79 0.21 -22.06
N GLU A 7 2.83 0.12 -22.96
CA GLU A 7 1.47 0.64 -22.74
C GLU A 7 0.63 -0.32 -21.86
N ASP A 8 0.87 -1.62 -22.00
CA ASP A 8 0.22 -2.66 -21.23
C ASP A 8 1.12 -3.90 -21.06
N VAL A 9 0.59 -4.95 -20.43
CA VAL A 9 1.31 -6.20 -20.17
C VAL A 9 1.66 -6.95 -21.46
N VAL A 10 0.80 -6.89 -22.50
CA VAL A 10 1.01 -7.56 -23.79
C VAL A 10 2.13 -6.86 -24.55
N ASP A 11 2.15 -5.55 -24.56
CA ASP A 11 3.22 -4.74 -25.15
C ASP A 11 4.54 -4.94 -24.41
N LEU A 12 4.50 -5.05 -23.07
CA LEU A 12 5.67 -5.41 -22.26
C LEU A 12 6.26 -6.75 -22.68
N GLN A 13 5.42 -7.79 -22.82
CA GLN A 13 5.87 -9.11 -23.25
C GLN A 13 6.53 -9.08 -24.63
N LYS A 14 5.92 -8.37 -25.60
CA LYS A 14 6.49 -8.17 -26.92
C LYS A 14 7.85 -7.47 -26.88
N LYS A 15 7.97 -6.41 -26.10
CA LYS A 15 9.24 -5.68 -25.95
C LYS A 15 10.32 -6.52 -25.29
N ILE A 16 10.00 -7.30 -24.26
CA ILE A 16 10.94 -8.17 -23.57
C ILE A 16 11.38 -9.34 -24.45
N SER A 17 10.47 -9.98 -25.19
CA SER A 17 10.80 -11.15 -26.04
C SER A 17 11.80 -10.86 -27.16
N HIS A 18 11.97 -9.59 -27.52
CA HIS A 18 12.95 -9.15 -28.52
C HIS A 18 14.31 -8.75 -27.91
N VAL A 19 14.42 -8.71 -26.58
CA VAL A 19 15.65 -8.31 -25.88
C VAL A 19 16.38 -9.56 -25.40
N GLN A 20 17.49 -9.90 -26.05
CA GLN A 20 18.36 -11.02 -25.66
C GLN A 20 19.39 -10.64 -24.57
N LEU A 21 19.10 -9.64 -23.76
CA LEU A 21 19.96 -9.15 -22.68
C LEU A 21 19.22 -9.21 -21.35
N PRO A 22 19.95 -9.34 -20.24
CA PRO A 22 19.35 -9.22 -18.90
C PRO A 22 18.55 -7.93 -18.78
N ASN A 23 17.31 -8.02 -18.40
CA ASN A 23 16.42 -6.88 -18.28
C ASN A 23 15.87 -6.73 -16.85
N TYR A 24 15.40 -5.54 -16.54
CA TYR A 24 14.79 -5.17 -15.26
C TYR A 24 13.44 -4.52 -15.55
N VAL A 25 12.44 -4.88 -14.78
CA VAL A 25 11.10 -4.30 -14.88
C VAL A 25 10.85 -3.37 -13.71
N ILE A 26 10.41 -2.16 -13.99
CA ILE A 26 9.96 -1.19 -12.98
C ILE A 26 8.46 -1.00 -13.19
N SER A 27 7.66 -1.22 -12.15
CA SER A 27 6.21 -1.20 -12.26
C SER A 27 5.56 -0.71 -10.97
N SER A 28 4.27 -0.47 -11.00
CA SER A 28 3.47 -0.20 -9.81
C SER A 28 2.77 -1.46 -9.31
N PRO A 29 2.40 -1.53 -8.01
CA PRO A 29 1.62 -2.64 -7.47
C PRO A 29 0.32 -2.89 -8.22
N ALA A 30 -0.35 -1.82 -8.66
CA ALA A 30 -1.59 -1.91 -9.41
C ALA A 30 -1.44 -2.60 -10.78
N LEU A 31 -0.34 -2.35 -11.47
CA LEU A 31 -0.02 -3.03 -12.73
C LEU A 31 0.41 -4.47 -12.48
N LEU A 32 1.27 -4.72 -11.48
CA LEU A 32 1.73 -6.06 -11.14
C LEU A 32 0.58 -6.98 -10.73
N LYS A 33 -0.45 -6.46 -10.07
CA LYS A 33 -1.64 -7.23 -9.69
C LYS A 33 -2.46 -7.72 -10.89
N ARG A 34 -2.31 -7.08 -12.06
CA ARG A 34 -2.99 -7.48 -13.32
C ARG A 34 -2.21 -8.55 -14.09
N TRP A 35 -1.02 -8.91 -13.63
CA TRP A 35 -0.23 -9.95 -14.28
C TRP A 35 -0.80 -11.31 -13.94
N THR A 36 -0.89 -12.15 -14.98
CA THR A 36 -1.30 -13.53 -14.88
C THR A 36 -0.08 -14.45 -14.95
N THR A 37 -0.25 -15.70 -14.60
CA THR A 37 0.80 -16.74 -14.69
C THR A 37 1.33 -16.94 -16.11
N ASP A 38 0.60 -16.48 -17.11
CA ASP A 38 0.97 -16.61 -18.53
C ASP A 38 1.98 -15.55 -18.97
N VAL A 39 2.24 -14.54 -18.12
CA VAL A 39 3.25 -13.52 -18.40
C VAL A 39 4.64 -14.08 -18.14
N VAL A 40 5.30 -14.53 -19.18
CA VAL A 40 6.68 -14.99 -19.10
C VAL A 40 7.62 -13.82 -19.22
N LEU A 41 8.31 -13.50 -18.12
CA LEU A 41 9.38 -12.50 -18.09
C LEU A 41 10.72 -13.15 -18.45
N GLN A 42 10.93 -13.40 -19.74
CA GLN A 42 12.16 -13.99 -20.22
C GLN A 42 13.35 -13.06 -19.92
N ASP A 43 14.44 -13.62 -19.38
CA ASP A 43 15.67 -12.89 -19.01
C ASP A 43 15.49 -11.72 -18.01
N CYS A 44 14.34 -11.62 -17.35
CA CYS A 44 14.12 -10.63 -16.30
C CYS A 44 14.88 -11.03 -15.03
N GLN A 45 15.80 -10.18 -14.62
CA GLN A 45 16.64 -10.40 -13.45
C GLN A 45 15.93 -9.97 -12.16
N MET A 46 15.16 -8.90 -12.20
CA MET A 46 14.49 -8.32 -11.05
C MET A 46 13.28 -7.48 -11.47
N VAL A 47 12.23 -7.53 -10.67
CA VAL A 47 11.09 -6.63 -10.77
C VAL A 47 11.15 -5.64 -9.62
N TYR A 48 11.08 -4.35 -9.92
CA TYR A 48 10.95 -3.28 -8.93
C TYR A 48 9.51 -2.81 -8.87
N SER A 49 8.94 -2.80 -7.67
CA SER A 49 7.59 -2.31 -7.40
C SER A 49 7.65 -1.03 -6.58
N SER A 50 7.08 0.06 -7.06
CA SER A 50 7.07 1.36 -6.38
C SER A 50 5.72 2.07 -6.49
N GLY A 51 5.47 3.06 -5.61
CA GLY A 51 4.28 3.89 -5.63
C GLY A 51 3.11 3.35 -4.80
N GLY A 52 3.29 2.29 -4.04
CA GLY A 52 2.27 1.74 -3.13
C GLY A 52 2.70 0.42 -2.49
N LYS A 53 1.87 -0.10 -1.61
CA LYS A 53 2.08 -1.40 -0.98
C LYS A 53 1.83 -2.52 -2.00
N LEU A 54 2.77 -3.46 -2.12
CA LEU A 54 2.58 -4.66 -2.93
C LEU A 54 1.61 -5.62 -2.23
N ASP A 55 0.67 -6.18 -3.00
CA ASP A 55 -0.23 -7.23 -2.51
C ASP A 55 0.57 -8.54 -2.36
N ALA A 56 0.43 -9.20 -1.21
CA ALA A 56 1.15 -10.45 -0.91
C ALA A 56 0.91 -11.55 -1.96
N GLY A 57 -0.29 -11.57 -2.58
CA GLY A 57 -0.63 -12.51 -3.65
C GLY A 57 0.14 -12.32 -4.95
N VAL A 58 0.80 -11.17 -5.16
CA VAL A 58 1.53 -10.87 -6.41
C VAL A 58 2.88 -11.59 -6.48
N ARG A 59 3.59 -11.71 -5.36
CA ARG A 59 4.93 -12.34 -5.32
C ARG A 59 4.94 -13.77 -5.87
N PRO A 60 4.02 -14.66 -5.47
CA PRO A 60 3.96 -16.02 -6.02
C PRO A 60 3.65 -16.08 -7.52
N LEU A 61 2.88 -15.11 -8.04
CA LEU A 61 2.46 -15.11 -9.44
C LEU A 61 3.62 -14.84 -10.41
N LEU A 62 4.58 -14.02 -10.02
CA LEU A 62 5.61 -13.53 -10.95
C LEU A 62 6.80 -14.48 -11.12
N ASN A 63 6.97 -15.45 -10.24
CA ASN A 63 8.13 -16.38 -10.25
C ASN A 63 9.47 -15.68 -10.54
N ARG A 64 9.63 -14.45 -10.04
CA ARG A 64 10.83 -13.60 -10.16
C ARG A 64 11.04 -12.83 -8.85
N PRO A 65 12.30 -12.51 -8.50
CA PRO A 65 12.55 -11.65 -7.35
C PRO A 65 11.89 -10.29 -7.53
N ILE A 66 11.14 -9.85 -6.51
CA ILE A 66 10.52 -8.53 -6.47
C ILE A 66 11.16 -7.73 -5.35
N THR A 67 11.69 -6.57 -5.71
CA THR A 67 12.13 -5.55 -4.76
C THR A 67 11.09 -4.44 -4.69
N GLU A 68 10.48 -4.27 -3.53
CA GLU A 68 9.65 -3.10 -3.26
C GLU A 68 10.56 -1.89 -3.01
N VAL A 69 10.18 -0.75 -3.56
CA VAL A 69 10.82 0.55 -3.35
C VAL A 69 9.85 1.48 -2.66
N PHE A 70 10.22 1.94 -1.48
CA PHE A 70 9.51 2.94 -0.70
C PHE A 70 10.11 4.31 -0.98
N GLY A 71 9.25 5.32 -1.17
CA GLY A 71 9.63 6.70 -1.44
C GLY A 71 8.45 7.55 -1.86
N SER A 72 8.73 8.82 -2.13
CA SER A 72 7.75 9.80 -2.60
C SER A 72 8.32 10.63 -3.75
N SER A 73 7.50 11.51 -4.34
CA SER A 73 7.95 12.44 -5.38
C SER A 73 8.95 13.46 -4.82
N GLU A 74 8.84 13.81 -3.55
CA GLU A 74 9.67 14.81 -2.86
C GLU A 74 11.04 14.25 -2.49
N THR A 75 11.12 12.96 -2.15
CA THR A 75 12.34 12.33 -1.64
C THR A 75 13.03 11.42 -2.65
N GLY A 76 12.34 11.02 -3.71
CA GLY A 76 12.76 9.87 -4.52
C GLY A 76 12.67 8.57 -3.72
N GLY A 77 13.44 7.55 -4.14
CA GLY A 77 13.51 6.28 -3.41
C GLY A 77 14.23 6.42 -2.07
N ILE A 78 13.55 6.04 -0.98
CA ILE A 78 14.08 6.08 0.39
C ILE A 78 14.70 4.75 0.77
N ALA A 79 13.95 3.66 0.62
CA ALA A 79 14.34 2.33 1.09
C ALA A 79 13.76 1.22 0.19
N HIS A 80 14.26 0.02 0.39
CA HIS A 80 13.81 -1.16 -0.34
C HIS A 80 13.65 -2.37 0.59
N ARG A 81 12.86 -3.36 0.16
CA ARG A 81 12.76 -4.68 0.77
C ARG A 81 12.42 -5.76 -0.27
N GLN A 82 12.67 -7.03 0.05
CA GLN A 82 12.41 -8.16 -0.86
C GLN A 82 11.39 -9.18 -0.32
N ALA A 83 10.99 -9.07 0.93
CA ALA A 83 9.95 -9.89 1.54
C ALA A 83 8.95 -9.01 2.28
N ASP A 84 7.71 -9.48 2.44
CA ASP A 84 6.61 -8.68 3.03
C ASP A 84 6.82 -8.43 4.53
N ASP A 85 7.50 -9.33 5.22
CA ASP A 85 7.88 -9.25 6.63
C ASP A 85 9.27 -8.63 6.87
N ALA A 86 10.02 -8.37 5.80
CA ALA A 86 11.35 -7.76 5.92
C ALA A 86 11.26 -6.28 6.33
N LEU A 87 12.24 -5.83 7.10
CA LEU A 87 12.44 -4.43 7.37
C LEU A 87 12.83 -3.68 6.08
N TRP A 88 12.47 -2.42 6.02
CA TRP A 88 12.91 -1.52 4.96
C TRP A 88 14.36 -1.12 5.19
N THR A 89 15.20 -1.36 4.19
CA THR A 89 16.63 -1.00 4.21
C THR A 89 16.82 0.28 3.41
N PRO A 90 17.34 1.37 4.01
CA PRO A 90 17.63 2.62 3.31
C PRO A 90 18.60 2.41 2.15
N PHE A 91 18.41 3.15 1.04
CA PHE A 91 19.39 3.18 -0.03
C PHE A 91 20.72 3.83 0.44
N ALA A 92 21.82 3.51 -0.23
CA ALA A 92 23.16 3.95 0.16
C ALA A 92 23.31 5.48 0.27
N ASN A 93 22.59 6.24 -0.56
CA ASN A 93 22.58 7.70 -0.60
C ASN A 93 21.48 8.35 0.25
N VAL A 94 20.77 7.59 1.07
CA VAL A 94 19.70 8.07 1.94
C VAL A 94 20.12 7.90 3.39
N GLU A 95 19.97 8.94 4.19
CA GLU A 95 20.06 8.91 5.63
C GLU A 95 18.66 9.03 6.24
N ILE A 96 18.40 8.28 7.28
CA ILE A 96 17.14 8.33 8.02
C ILE A 96 17.35 8.76 9.46
N ASN A 97 16.33 9.38 10.03
CA ASN A 97 16.22 9.67 11.46
C ASN A 97 14.79 9.44 11.92
N CYS A 98 14.62 9.16 13.18
CA CYS A 98 13.33 9.05 13.84
C CYS A 98 13.06 10.33 14.62
N ALA A 99 12.20 11.18 14.08
CA ALA A 99 11.80 12.44 14.70
C ALA A 99 10.76 12.22 15.81
N GLU A 100 10.18 13.31 16.31
CA GLU A 100 9.09 13.24 17.28
C GLU A 100 7.91 12.42 16.77
N GLN A 101 7.16 11.81 17.66
CA GLN A 101 6.02 10.93 17.35
C GLN A 101 6.35 9.70 16.47
N GLN A 102 7.63 9.33 16.40
CA GLN A 102 8.16 8.27 15.53
C GLN A 102 8.02 8.61 14.04
N GLU A 103 8.03 9.87 13.67
CA GLU A 103 7.99 10.29 12.28
C GLU A 103 9.34 10.03 11.60
N LEU A 104 9.27 9.47 10.39
CA LEU A 104 10.44 9.26 9.55
C LEU A 104 10.91 10.60 8.98
N ALA A 105 12.12 10.99 9.34
CA ALA A 105 12.87 12.08 8.70
C ALA A 105 13.90 11.49 7.76
N VAL A 106 14.02 12.07 6.57
CA VAL A 106 14.88 11.58 5.48
C VAL A 106 15.79 12.72 4.98
N LYS A 107 17.05 12.38 4.74
CA LYS A 107 18.00 13.23 4.04
C LYS A 107 18.53 12.49 2.83
N THR A 108 18.39 13.09 1.64
CA THR A 108 18.72 12.45 0.36
C THR A 108 19.21 13.47 -0.67
N ASN A 109 20.10 13.05 -1.55
CA ASN A 109 20.59 13.88 -2.63
C ASN A 109 19.57 14.08 -3.77
N HIS A 110 18.43 13.40 -3.72
CA HIS A 110 17.35 13.54 -4.71
C HIS A 110 16.32 14.61 -4.32
N ALA A 111 16.38 15.09 -3.08
CA ALA A 111 15.51 16.16 -2.62
C ALA A 111 16.02 17.54 -3.07
N PHE A 112 15.10 18.49 -3.20
CA PHE A 112 15.43 19.87 -3.53
C PHE A 112 16.11 20.63 -2.37
N SER A 113 16.09 20.09 -1.17
CA SER A 113 16.73 20.64 0.03
C SER A 113 17.78 19.67 0.60
N ALA A 114 18.86 20.24 1.13
CA ALA A 114 19.88 19.50 1.89
C ALA A 114 19.43 19.22 3.34
N ASP A 115 18.28 19.73 3.77
CA ASP A 115 17.73 19.58 5.10
C ASP A 115 16.99 18.24 5.28
N TRP A 116 16.69 17.91 6.52
CA TRP A 116 15.84 16.78 6.84
C TRP A 116 14.39 17.03 6.41
N ILE A 117 13.82 16.09 5.68
CA ILE A 117 12.43 16.10 5.21
C ILE A 117 11.62 15.17 6.08
N LEU A 118 10.59 15.69 6.74
CA LEU A 118 9.59 14.91 7.45
C LEU A 118 8.63 14.31 6.42
N THR A 119 8.46 12.97 6.46
CA THR A 119 7.69 12.26 5.43
C THR A 119 6.22 12.08 5.77
N GLY A 120 5.83 12.31 7.03
CA GLY A 120 4.52 11.97 7.55
C GLY A 120 4.32 10.47 7.80
N ASP A 121 5.33 9.65 7.55
CA ASP A 121 5.28 8.21 7.80
C ASP A 121 5.75 7.90 9.21
N LYS A 122 4.99 7.09 9.92
CA LYS A 122 5.35 6.58 11.24
C LYS A 122 6.20 5.32 11.10
N VAL A 123 7.33 5.29 11.81
CA VAL A 123 8.29 4.19 11.73
C VAL A 123 8.73 3.67 13.10
N GLN A 124 9.20 2.44 13.10
CA GLN A 124 10.02 1.89 14.16
C GLN A 124 11.39 1.57 13.57
N VAL A 125 12.41 2.30 14.03
CA VAL A 125 13.81 2.14 13.59
C VAL A 125 14.48 1.11 14.49
N ALA A 126 15.27 0.22 13.92
CA ALA A 126 15.97 -0.83 14.68
C ALA A 126 17.08 -0.24 15.57
N ASP A 127 17.80 0.77 15.08
CA ASP A 127 18.83 1.49 15.81
C ASP A 127 18.76 2.99 15.48
N VAL A 128 18.27 3.80 16.41
CA VAL A 128 18.06 5.24 16.20
C VAL A 128 19.36 6.05 16.10
N GLN A 129 20.50 5.49 16.49
CA GLN A 129 21.82 6.13 16.36
C GLN A 129 22.45 5.91 14.98
N ASN A 130 21.93 4.95 14.21
CA ASN A 130 22.47 4.61 12.91
C ASN A 130 21.57 5.18 11.79
N PRO A 131 22.03 6.19 11.02
CA PRO A 131 21.25 6.80 9.94
C PRO A 131 20.99 5.86 8.74
N LYS A 132 21.57 4.67 8.76
CA LYS A 132 21.36 3.60 7.76
C LYS A 132 20.61 2.41 8.36
N SER A 133 20.04 2.57 9.56
CA SER A 133 19.34 1.47 10.22
C SER A 133 18.13 1.02 9.45
N PRO A 134 17.87 -0.28 9.33
CA PRO A 134 16.60 -0.78 8.86
C PRO A 134 15.45 -0.35 9.75
N PHE A 135 14.24 -0.21 9.14
CA PHE A 135 13.05 0.24 9.85
C PHE A 135 11.78 -0.47 9.39
N GLN A 136 10.78 -0.45 10.24
CA GLN A 136 9.42 -0.90 9.94
C GLN A 136 8.51 0.31 9.72
N LEU A 137 7.71 0.29 8.67
CA LEU A 137 6.62 1.26 8.48
C LEU A 137 5.42 0.86 9.35
N LEU A 138 4.94 1.80 10.16
CA LEU A 138 3.80 1.61 11.07
C LEU A 138 2.52 2.27 10.55
N GLY A 139 2.60 3.01 9.44
CA GLY A 139 1.50 3.76 8.81
C GLY A 139 1.82 5.24 8.68
N ARG A 140 0.80 6.06 8.44
CA ARG A 140 0.97 7.51 8.27
C ARG A 140 0.44 8.29 9.46
N LEU A 141 1.15 9.34 9.84
CA LEU A 141 0.75 10.24 10.93
C LEU A 141 -0.48 11.09 10.58
N ASP A 142 -0.59 11.51 9.33
CA ASP A 142 -1.72 12.27 8.80
C ASP A 142 -3.01 11.44 8.69
N ARG A 143 -2.91 10.12 8.81
CA ARG A 143 -4.05 9.18 8.84
C ARG A 143 -4.40 8.70 10.25
N ILE A 144 -3.84 9.32 11.28
CA ILE A 144 -4.25 9.12 12.67
C ILE A 144 -5.27 10.21 13.03
N VAL A 145 -6.50 9.79 13.26
CA VAL A 145 -7.61 10.70 13.58
C VAL A 145 -8.04 10.57 15.02
N LYS A 146 -8.48 11.67 15.62
CA LYS A 146 -9.09 11.67 16.96
C LYS A 146 -10.61 11.58 16.81
N LEU A 147 -11.20 10.48 17.24
CA LEU A 147 -12.64 10.27 17.22
C LEU A 147 -13.12 9.90 18.63
N GLU A 148 -14.06 10.67 19.19
CA GLU A 148 -14.61 10.45 20.55
C GLU A 148 -13.49 10.19 21.60
N GLU A 149 -12.47 11.07 21.65
CA GLU A 149 -11.30 11.02 22.54
C GLU A 149 -10.31 9.87 22.29
N LYS A 150 -10.55 8.99 21.32
CA LYS A 150 -9.60 7.93 20.92
C LYS A 150 -8.83 8.31 19.66
N ARG A 151 -7.54 7.96 19.62
CA ARG A 151 -6.71 8.05 18.42
C ARG A 151 -6.85 6.76 17.63
N LEU A 152 -7.33 6.88 16.38
CA LEU A 152 -7.55 5.76 15.48
C LEU A 152 -6.66 5.91 14.26
N SER A 153 -5.94 4.86 13.89
CA SER A 153 -5.23 4.78 12.62
C SER A 153 -6.20 4.29 11.54
N LEU A 154 -6.49 5.12 10.56
CA LEU A 154 -7.32 4.74 9.41
C LEU A 154 -6.67 3.61 8.61
N ASP A 155 -5.34 3.61 8.49
CA ASP A 155 -4.58 2.55 7.82
C ASP A 155 -4.72 1.20 8.54
N ALA A 156 -4.71 1.19 9.88
CA ALA A 156 -4.92 -0.03 10.65
C ALA A 156 -6.34 -0.59 10.45
N ILE A 157 -7.34 0.29 10.36
CA ILE A 157 -8.72 -0.10 10.08
C ILE A 157 -8.85 -0.65 8.65
N GLU A 158 -8.22 -0.01 7.66
CA GLU A 158 -8.18 -0.50 6.28
C GLU A 158 -7.52 -1.87 6.17
N ALA A 159 -6.42 -2.09 6.90
CA ALA A 159 -5.77 -3.40 6.94
C ALA A 159 -6.72 -4.49 7.45
N LYS A 160 -7.54 -4.19 8.48
CA LYS A 160 -8.52 -5.14 9.00
C LYS A 160 -9.72 -5.38 8.07
N LEU A 161 -10.10 -4.35 7.32
CA LEU A 161 -11.11 -4.49 6.26
C LEU A 161 -10.61 -5.35 5.10
N ALA A 162 -9.34 -5.18 4.70
CA ALA A 162 -8.73 -5.95 3.63
C ALA A 162 -8.55 -7.45 3.95
N GLU A 163 -8.60 -7.84 5.25
CA GLU A 163 -8.62 -9.25 5.67
C GLU A 163 -9.98 -9.94 5.44
N LEU A 164 -11.04 -9.18 5.12
CA LEU A 164 -12.36 -9.75 4.82
C LEU A 164 -12.39 -10.26 3.38
N ALA A 165 -12.85 -11.51 3.20
CA ALA A 165 -12.92 -12.15 1.88
C ALA A 165 -13.81 -11.40 0.88
N GLU A 166 -14.75 -10.61 1.37
CA GLU A 166 -15.69 -9.81 0.59
C GLU A 166 -15.07 -8.53 0.02
N ILE A 167 -13.94 -8.06 0.56
CA ILE A 167 -13.33 -6.76 0.23
C ILE A 167 -12.14 -6.96 -0.72
N GLN A 168 -12.26 -6.42 -1.92
CA GLN A 168 -11.17 -6.38 -2.88
C GLN A 168 -10.25 -5.17 -2.64
N GLN A 169 -10.84 -4.02 -2.32
CA GLN A 169 -10.13 -2.76 -2.05
C GLN A 169 -11.00 -1.89 -1.16
N CYS A 170 -10.40 -1.13 -0.25
CA CYS A 170 -11.15 -0.19 0.58
C CYS A 170 -10.33 1.06 0.90
N HIS A 171 -11.04 2.12 1.26
CA HIS A 171 -10.49 3.35 1.79
C HIS A 171 -11.38 3.86 2.92
N VAL A 172 -10.78 4.13 4.09
CA VAL A 172 -11.46 4.64 5.28
C VAL A 172 -11.19 6.13 5.43
N LEU A 173 -12.22 6.88 5.74
CA LEU A 173 -12.15 8.32 5.91
C LEU A 173 -13.05 8.77 7.07
N ILE A 174 -12.76 9.98 7.58
CA ILE A 174 -13.69 10.67 8.46
C ILE A 174 -14.74 11.35 7.60
N HIS A 175 -16.01 11.13 7.96
CA HIS A 175 -17.15 11.81 7.35
C HIS A 175 -17.90 12.61 8.43
N GLU A 176 -18.16 13.86 8.13
CA GLU A 176 -18.94 14.71 9.02
C GLU A 176 -20.44 14.55 8.69
N LYS A 177 -21.22 14.11 9.66
CA LYS A 177 -22.66 13.94 9.55
C LYS A 177 -23.35 14.59 10.75
N GLU A 178 -24.22 15.56 10.49
CA GLU A 178 -25.02 16.23 11.52
C GLU A 178 -24.15 16.72 12.71
N GLN A 179 -23.03 17.39 12.40
CA GLN A 179 -22.03 17.91 13.34
C GLN A 179 -21.30 16.81 14.16
N ARG A 180 -21.35 15.56 13.74
CA ARG A 180 -20.60 14.47 14.34
C ARG A 180 -19.64 13.86 13.32
N GLN A 181 -18.43 13.62 13.76
CA GLN A 181 -17.46 12.86 12.97
C GLN A 181 -17.75 11.36 13.12
N ILE A 182 -17.82 10.67 11.99
CA ILE A 182 -18.00 9.22 11.93
C ILE A 182 -17.00 8.62 10.96
N LEU A 183 -16.63 7.36 11.20
CA LEU A 183 -15.87 6.59 10.21
C LEU A 183 -16.79 6.18 9.07
N ALA A 184 -16.35 6.46 7.86
CA ALA A 184 -16.96 6.00 6.63
C ALA A 184 -15.95 5.15 5.85
N VAL A 185 -16.43 4.18 5.08
CA VAL A 185 -15.63 3.37 4.19
C VAL A 185 -16.21 3.37 2.78
N VAL A 186 -15.32 3.53 1.82
CA VAL A 186 -15.58 3.27 0.41
C VAL A 186 -14.90 1.95 0.07
N ALA A 187 -15.61 1.01 -0.51
CA ALA A 187 -15.07 -0.31 -0.81
C ALA A 187 -15.45 -0.81 -2.21
N VAL A 188 -14.52 -1.52 -2.83
CA VAL A 188 -14.76 -2.36 -4.00
C VAL A 188 -14.85 -3.80 -3.49
N LEU A 189 -15.91 -4.48 -3.88
CA LEU A 189 -16.18 -5.85 -3.48
C LEU A 189 -15.60 -6.86 -4.47
N THR A 190 -15.29 -8.05 -3.97
CA THR A 190 -15.03 -9.21 -4.84
C THR A 190 -16.29 -9.57 -5.63
N GLU A 191 -16.16 -10.33 -6.71
CA GLU A 191 -17.31 -10.69 -7.56
C GLU A 191 -18.37 -11.46 -6.77
N ASP A 192 -17.96 -12.46 -5.98
CA ASP A 192 -18.87 -13.23 -5.13
C ASP A 192 -19.60 -12.35 -4.10
N ALA A 193 -18.90 -11.39 -3.54
CA ALA A 193 -19.49 -10.45 -2.58
C ALA A 193 -20.47 -9.47 -3.22
N ARG A 194 -20.32 -9.15 -4.51
CA ARG A 194 -21.31 -8.36 -5.25
C ARG A 194 -22.62 -9.12 -5.41
N VAL A 195 -22.55 -10.40 -5.73
CA VAL A 195 -23.74 -11.26 -5.80
C VAL A 195 -24.45 -11.30 -4.43
N LEU A 196 -23.69 -11.53 -3.35
CA LEU A 196 -24.25 -11.51 -1.99
C LEU A 196 -24.87 -10.17 -1.61
N LEU A 197 -24.29 -9.05 -2.04
CA LEU A 197 -24.84 -7.71 -1.83
C LEU A 197 -26.21 -7.55 -2.51
N ILE A 198 -26.37 -8.07 -3.72
CA ILE A 198 -27.63 -8.02 -4.47
C ILE A 198 -28.68 -8.90 -3.80
N GLU A 199 -28.32 -10.13 -3.42
CA GLU A 199 -29.24 -11.10 -2.81
C GLU A 199 -29.75 -10.67 -1.43
N LYS A 200 -28.84 -10.21 -0.56
CA LYS A 200 -29.17 -9.87 0.83
C LYS A 200 -29.63 -8.43 1.03
N GLY A 201 -29.33 -7.57 0.07
CA GLY A 201 -29.48 -6.13 0.18
C GLY A 201 -28.41 -5.47 1.05
N LYS A 202 -28.21 -4.17 0.82
CA LYS A 202 -27.12 -3.39 1.43
C LYS A 202 -27.12 -3.43 2.96
N ALA A 203 -28.28 -3.36 3.60
CA ALA A 203 -28.38 -3.30 5.06
C ALA A 203 -27.90 -4.61 5.71
N ALA A 204 -28.39 -5.76 5.25
CA ALA A 204 -28.03 -7.07 5.77
C ALA A 204 -26.56 -7.41 5.47
N PHE A 205 -26.09 -7.13 4.27
CA PHE A 205 -24.70 -7.32 3.88
C PHE A 205 -23.73 -6.48 4.74
N THR A 206 -24.05 -5.19 4.94
CA THR A 206 -23.24 -4.30 5.81
C THR A 206 -23.24 -4.79 7.27
N ALA A 207 -24.38 -5.28 7.78
CA ALA A 207 -24.45 -5.83 9.13
C ALA A 207 -23.57 -7.08 9.30
N GLN A 208 -23.49 -7.94 8.27
CA GLN A 208 -22.58 -9.08 8.25
C GLN A 208 -21.12 -8.65 8.34
N LEU A 209 -20.68 -7.69 7.51
CA LEU A 209 -19.31 -7.16 7.54
C LEU A 209 -18.96 -6.54 8.90
N LYS A 210 -19.87 -5.75 9.47
CA LYS A 210 -19.69 -5.17 10.80
C LYS A 210 -19.53 -6.24 11.89
N LYS A 211 -20.31 -7.32 11.83
CA LYS A 211 -20.17 -8.44 12.79
C LYS A 211 -18.81 -9.12 12.70
N GLN A 212 -18.25 -9.29 11.49
CA GLN A 212 -16.90 -9.83 11.33
C GLN A 212 -15.84 -8.87 11.90
N LEU A 213 -16.00 -7.55 11.67
CA LEU A 213 -15.09 -6.54 12.20
C LEU A 213 -15.13 -6.41 13.71
N GLN A 214 -16.27 -6.65 14.36
CA GLN A 214 -16.41 -6.64 15.82
C GLN A 214 -15.50 -7.65 16.53
N LEU A 215 -15.07 -8.70 15.84
CA LEU A 215 -14.12 -9.67 16.36
C LEU A 215 -12.66 -9.18 16.31
N LYS A 216 -12.39 -8.11 15.57
CA LYS A 216 -11.03 -7.64 15.24
C LYS A 216 -10.78 -6.18 15.65
N LEU A 217 -11.83 -5.39 15.81
CA LEU A 217 -11.76 -3.95 16.06
C LEU A 217 -12.67 -3.56 17.23
N GLU A 218 -12.25 -2.51 17.95
CA GLU A 218 -13.11 -1.86 18.92
C GLU A 218 -14.34 -1.22 18.23
N SER A 219 -15.44 -1.12 18.95
CA SER A 219 -16.72 -0.59 18.43
C SER A 219 -16.59 0.78 17.75
N ILE A 220 -15.74 1.66 18.29
CA ILE A 220 -15.52 3.01 17.74
C ILE A 220 -14.78 2.97 16.40
N ALA A 221 -13.95 1.95 16.15
CA ALA A 221 -13.17 1.79 14.94
C ALA A 221 -13.96 1.09 13.80
N ILE A 222 -15.21 0.69 14.06
CA ILE A 222 -16.06 0.07 13.04
C ILE A 222 -16.74 1.16 12.22
N PRO A 223 -16.55 1.21 10.88
CA PRO A 223 -17.18 2.20 10.03
C PRO A 223 -18.70 2.19 10.15
N ARG A 224 -19.27 3.37 10.39
CA ARG A 224 -20.72 3.54 10.50
C ARG A 224 -21.40 3.69 9.15
N GLN A 225 -20.71 4.29 8.18
CA GLN A 225 -21.21 4.49 6.82
C GLN A 225 -20.41 3.71 5.79
N TRP A 226 -21.12 3.10 4.83
CA TRP A 226 -20.55 2.24 3.82
C TRP A 226 -21.01 2.66 2.42
N ARG A 227 -20.05 2.78 1.50
CA ARG A 227 -20.31 3.00 0.08
C ARG A 227 -19.58 1.93 -0.72
N PHE A 228 -20.31 1.18 -1.52
CA PHE A 228 -19.75 0.19 -2.41
C PHE A 228 -19.67 0.76 -3.83
N LEU A 229 -18.51 0.63 -4.45
CA LEU A 229 -18.21 1.11 -5.80
C LEU A 229 -17.80 -0.07 -6.69
N THR A 230 -17.88 0.12 -7.98
CA THR A 230 -17.38 -0.84 -8.98
C THR A 230 -15.86 -0.75 -9.11
N GLN A 231 -15.30 0.45 -8.94
CA GLN A 231 -13.86 0.73 -8.91
C GLN A 231 -13.57 1.93 -8.01
N MET A 232 -12.34 1.98 -7.44
CA MET A 232 -11.92 3.16 -6.69
C MET A 232 -11.76 4.36 -7.62
N PRO A 233 -12.11 5.59 -7.17
CA PRO A 233 -11.74 6.83 -7.85
C PRO A 233 -10.22 6.92 -8.01
N GLN A 234 -9.78 7.51 -9.12
CA GLN A 234 -8.37 7.85 -9.35
C GLN A 234 -8.02 9.14 -8.62
#